data_8fab058d1f87e5325aafb619d8398ba3
#
_entry.id   8fab058d1f87e5325aafb619d8398ba3
#
_cell.length_a   1.000
_cell.length_b   1.000
_cell.length_c   1.000
_cell.angle_alpha   90.00
_cell.angle_beta   90.00
_cell.angle_gamma   90.00
#
_symmetry.space_group_name_H-M   'P 1'
#
loop_
_entity.id
_entity.type
_entity.pdbx_description
1 polymer ?
#
loop_
_entity_poly.entity_id
_entity_poly.type
_entity_poly.pdbx_seq_one_letter_code
_entity_poly.pdbx_strand_id
1 'polypeptide(L)'
;MASPLIGCLRHLKTNYLQILAAANREALAVAAASGLQFIRAEGFVFSHVADEGWMDACAGPLLRYRKSIGMEDKVAVVCDIKKKHSAHAVTGDVDIVETAKAARFFRSDGVIVTGASTGHEASPGELQAVLAGVPDLPVLVGSGVSAANLKSYRSLRTNTKEFSKYK
;
A
#
# COMPACT_ATOMS: atom_id res chain seq x y z
N MET A 1 -1.20 9.11 15.54
CA MET A 1 -2.45 9.59 14.90
C MET A 1 -2.81 8.60 13.82
N ALA A 2 -3.97 7.96 13.90
CA ALA A 2 -4.40 7.02 12.88
C ALA A 2 -4.81 7.79 11.62
N SER A 3 -4.13 7.54 10.49
CA SER A 3 -4.54 8.06 9.19
C SER A 3 -5.89 7.46 8.82
N PRO A 4 -6.87 8.25 8.37
CA PRO A 4 -8.14 7.71 7.91
C PRO A 4 -7.93 6.90 6.63
N LEU A 5 -8.01 5.58 6.75
CA LEU A 5 -8.05 4.67 5.62
C LEU A 5 -9.43 4.78 4.95
N ILE A 6 -9.46 5.26 3.71
CA ILE A 6 -10.69 5.40 2.97
C ILE A 6 -11.01 4.05 2.35
N GLY A 7 -12.06 3.49 2.83
CA GLY A 7 -12.85 2.54 2.04
C GLY A 7 -12.85 1.15 2.49
N CYS A 8 -12.94 0.62 3.51
CA CYS A 8 -13.46 -0.70 3.91
C CYS A 8 -13.39 -1.01 5.41
N LEU A 9 -12.90 -0.07 6.20
CA LEU A 9 -12.65 -0.31 7.61
C LEU A 9 -13.74 0.28 8.51
N ARG A 10 -14.97 0.37 8.02
CA ARG A 10 -16.07 1.02 8.76
C ARG A 10 -16.42 0.36 10.09
N HIS A 11 -15.98 -0.86 10.35
CA HIS A 11 -16.32 -1.61 11.57
C HIS A 11 -15.14 -2.29 12.27
N LEU A 12 -13.92 -2.18 11.74
CA LEU A 12 -12.75 -2.78 12.38
C LEU A 12 -11.84 -1.67 12.90
N LYS A 13 -11.46 -1.73 14.17
CA LYS A 13 -10.28 -1.01 14.68
C LYS A 13 -9.05 -1.65 14.06
N THR A 14 -8.81 -1.38 12.77
CA THR A 14 -7.70 -1.98 12.03
C THR A 14 -6.48 -1.13 12.24
N ASN A 15 -5.53 -1.64 12.98
CA ASN A 15 -4.25 -1.00 13.21
C ASN A 15 -3.22 -1.54 12.23
N TYR A 16 -2.37 -0.65 11.72
CA TYR A 16 -1.29 -1.00 10.83
C TYR A 16 0.04 -0.42 11.32
N LEU A 17 1.13 -0.95 10.79
CA LEU A 17 2.47 -0.49 11.06
C LEU A 17 3.22 -0.22 9.76
N GLN A 18 4.01 0.84 9.77
CA GLN A 18 5.07 1.10 8.81
C GLN A 18 6.34 1.43 9.60
N ILE A 19 7.45 0.86 9.23
CA ILE A 19 8.76 1.22 9.77
C ILE A 19 9.61 1.75 8.61
N LEU A 20 9.98 3.00 8.70
CA LEU A 20 10.82 3.70 7.71
C LEU A 20 12.33 3.41 7.96
N ALA A 21 13.16 3.39 6.91
CA ALA A 21 12.68 3.32 5.53
C ALA A 21 12.80 1.88 5.05
N ALA A 22 11.77 1.37 4.38
CA ALA A 22 11.73 0.01 3.83
C ALA A 22 12.04 -1.12 4.82
N ALA A 23 11.97 -0.89 6.12
CA ALA A 23 12.15 -1.92 7.16
C ALA A 23 10.88 -2.81 7.24
N ASN A 24 10.48 -3.36 6.07
CA ASN A 24 9.23 -4.08 5.90
C ASN A 24 9.21 -5.42 6.64
N ARG A 25 10.36 -6.08 6.74
CA ARG A 25 10.50 -7.34 7.48
C ARG A 25 10.33 -7.12 8.98
N GLU A 26 10.92 -6.07 9.49
CA GLU A 26 10.83 -5.65 10.90
C GLU A 26 9.38 -5.22 11.21
N ALA A 27 8.76 -4.45 10.32
CA ALA A 27 7.36 -4.08 10.44
C ALA A 27 6.45 -5.33 10.51
N LEU A 28 6.72 -6.33 9.69
CA LEU A 28 5.96 -7.58 9.69
C LEU A 28 6.16 -8.38 10.97
N ALA A 29 7.40 -8.44 11.50
CA ALA A 29 7.68 -9.10 12.77
C ALA A 29 6.97 -8.44 13.95
N VAL A 30 7.02 -7.10 14.02
CA VAL A 30 6.32 -6.31 15.04
C VAL A 30 4.81 -6.46 14.92
N ALA A 31 4.26 -6.39 13.69
CA ALA A 31 2.84 -6.58 13.46
C ALA A 31 2.36 -7.97 13.93
N ALA A 32 3.13 -9.01 13.64
CA ALA A 32 2.86 -10.36 14.11
C ALA A 32 2.85 -10.47 15.64
N ALA A 33 3.86 -9.88 16.31
CA ALA A 33 3.99 -9.91 17.76
C ALA A 33 2.92 -9.08 18.48
N SER A 34 2.41 -8.01 17.84
CA SER A 34 1.45 -7.08 18.42
C SER A 34 0.00 -7.32 17.99
N GLY A 35 -0.28 -8.35 17.18
CA GLY A 35 -1.62 -8.65 16.69
C GLY A 35 -2.19 -7.61 15.73
N LEU A 36 -1.33 -6.89 14.99
CA LEU A 36 -1.76 -5.93 13.98
C LEU A 36 -2.19 -6.66 12.70
N GLN A 37 -3.13 -6.07 11.95
CA GLN A 37 -3.77 -6.75 10.83
C GLN A 37 -3.06 -6.53 9.50
N PHE A 38 -2.27 -5.46 9.36
CA PHE A 38 -1.48 -5.26 8.14
C PHE A 38 -0.26 -4.37 8.36
N ILE A 39 0.68 -4.47 7.43
CA ILE A 39 1.79 -3.55 7.29
C ILE A 39 1.62 -2.71 6.02
N ARG A 40 2.14 -1.48 6.05
CA ARG A 40 2.38 -0.66 4.87
C ARG A 40 3.83 -0.86 4.45
N ALA A 41 4.04 -1.44 3.26
CA ALA A 41 5.35 -1.77 2.74
C ALA A 41 5.79 -0.78 1.67
N GLU A 42 7.04 -0.33 1.76
CA GLU A 42 7.72 0.46 0.71
C GLU A 42 8.58 -0.47 -0.15
N GLY A 43 8.83 -0.10 -1.41
CA GLY A 43 9.72 -0.88 -2.28
C GLY A 43 9.26 -2.34 -2.44
N PHE A 44 7.97 -2.59 -2.63
CA PHE A 44 7.48 -3.96 -2.80
C PHE A 44 7.81 -4.52 -4.17
N VAL A 45 7.50 -3.77 -5.23
CA VAL A 45 7.87 -4.06 -6.62
C VAL A 45 8.60 -2.86 -7.21
N PHE A 46 9.48 -3.11 -8.15
CA PHE A 46 10.34 -2.13 -8.81
C PHE A 46 11.24 -1.35 -7.86
N SER A 47 12.53 -1.61 -7.96
CA SER A 47 13.55 -0.83 -7.26
C SER A 47 13.53 0.64 -7.71
N HIS A 48 13.85 1.55 -6.81
CA HIS A 48 13.86 2.98 -7.10
C HIS A 48 14.83 3.71 -6.17
N VAL A 49 15.08 4.99 -6.42
CA VAL A 49 15.90 5.84 -5.56
C VAL A 49 14.97 6.67 -4.66
N ALA A 50 15.07 6.47 -3.36
CA ALA A 50 14.40 7.31 -2.36
C ALA A 50 15.38 8.36 -1.82
N ASP A 51 14.89 9.30 -0.99
CA ASP A 51 15.76 10.25 -0.30
C ASP A 51 16.71 9.56 0.71
N GLU A 52 16.38 8.35 1.15
CA GLU A 52 17.26 7.50 1.97
C GLU A 52 18.28 6.68 1.15
N GLY A 53 18.21 6.71 -0.18
CA GLY A 53 19.11 6.00 -1.07
C GLY A 53 18.41 4.98 -1.97
N TRP A 54 19.19 4.00 -2.47
CA TRP A 54 18.66 2.95 -3.32
C TRP A 54 17.76 2.00 -2.52
N MET A 55 16.56 1.76 -3.03
CA MET A 55 15.57 0.88 -2.41
C MET A 55 15.28 -0.31 -3.31
N ASP A 56 15.66 -1.50 -2.85
CA ASP A 56 15.42 -2.74 -3.58
C ASP A 56 13.97 -3.22 -3.48
N ALA A 57 13.51 -3.90 -4.53
CA ALA A 57 12.22 -4.56 -4.50
C ALA A 57 12.24 -5.77 -3.56
N CYS A 58 11.26 -5.85 -2.64
CA CYS A 58 11.29 -6.85 -1.57
C CYS A 58 10.14 -7.87 -1.59
N ALA A 59 9.26 -7.88 -2.60
CA ALA A 59 8.06 -8.73 -2.61
C ALA A 59 8.36 -10.20 -2.28
N GLY A 60 9.30 -10.81 -2.99
CA GLY A 60 9.64 -12.21 -2.79
C GLY A 60 10.18 -12.53 -1.40
N PRO A 61 11.27 -11.87 -0.94
CA PRO A 61 11.81 -12.06 0.41
C PRO A 61 10.80 -11.79 1.52
N LEU A 62 10.02 -10.72 1.40
CA LEU A 62 9.04 -10.32 2.41
C LEU A 62 7.91 -11.36 2.55
N LEU A 63 7.35 -11.82 1.44
CA LEU A 63 6.26 -12.81 1.48
C LEU A 63 6.75 -14.19 1.93
N ARG A 64 7.97 -14.60 1.57
CA ARG A 64 8.58 -15.82 2.11
C ARG A 64 8.78 -15.72 3.62
N TYR A 65 9.22 -14.56 4.11
CA TYR A 65 9.33 -14.30 5.54
C TYR A 65 7.97 -14.37 6.24
N ARG A 66 6.93 -13.71 5.67
CA ARG A 66 5.55 -13.80 6.18
C ARG A 66 5.10 -15.25 6.36
N LYS A 67 5.37 -16.08 5.35
CA LYS A 67 5.05 -17.52 5.40
C LYS A 67 5.83 -18.25 6.49
N SER A 68 7.14 -18.02 6.58
CA SER A 68 7.99 -18.72 7.55
C SER A 68 7.61 -18.46 9.01
N ILE A 69 6.97 -17.31 9.30
CA ILE A 69 6.48 -16.96 10.64
C ILE A 69 4.98 -17.28 10.84
N GLY A 70 4.33 -17.96 9.87
CA GLY A 70 2.93 -18.38 9.96
C GLY A 70 1.91 -17.26 9.92
N MET A 71 2.22 -16.14 9.23
CA MET A 71 1.39 -14.93 9.17
C MET A 71 0.70 -14.69 7.81
N GLU A 72 0.65 -15.69 6.92
CA GLU A 72 0.08 -15.54 5.57
C GLU A 72 -1.37 -15.06 5.57
N ASP A 73 -2.17 -15.57 6.48
CA ASP A 73 -3.60 -15.26 6.59
C ASP A 73 -3.93 -14.34 7.78
N LYS A 74 -2.91 -13.82 8.48
CA LYS A 74 -3.09 -12.99 9.68
C LYS A 74 -2.65 -11.55 9.51
N VAL A 75 -1.60 -11.31 8.72
CA VAL A 75 -1.05 -9.96 8.48
C VAL A 75 -0.99 -9.69 6.99
N ALA A 76 -1.81 -8.75 6.53
CA ALA A 76 -1.79 -8.30 5.14
C ALA A 76 -0.55 -7.45 4.84
N VAL A 77 -0.05 -7.53 3.60
CA VAL A 77 0.99 -6.64 3.08
C VAL A 77 0.36 -5.72 2.06
N VAL A 78 0.22 -4.45 2.41
CA VAL A 78 -0.31 -3.41 1.53
C VAL A 78 0.84 -2.49 1.14
N CYS A 79 1.11 -2.33 -0.14
CA CYS A 79 2.33 -1.68 -0.59
C CYS A 79 2.10 -0.32 -1.25
N ASP A 80 3.02 0.61 -1.02
CA ASP A 80 3.08 1.85 -1.78
C ASP A 80 3.45 1.57 -3.24
N ILE A 81 2.77 2.24 -4.16
CA ILE A 81 3.09 2.25 -5.60
C ILE A 81 3.46 3.67 -6.02
N LYS A 82 4.59 3.83 -6.74
CA LYS A 82 5.13 5.14 -7.12
C LYS A 82 5.14 6.12 -5.93
N LYS A 83 5.72 5.68 -4.79
CA LYS A 83 5.66 6.45 -3.54
C LYS A 83 6.32 7.83 -3.69
N LYS A 84 5.81 8.80 -2.92
CA LYS A 84 6.44 10.11 -2.74
C LYS A 84 7.84 10.00 -2.12
N HIS A 85 8.62 11.09 -2.14
CA HIS A 85 10.01 11.14 -1.66
C HIS A 85 10.91 10.12 -2.37
N SER A 86 10.68 9.96 -3.69
CA SER A 86 11.42 9.02 -4.52
C SER A 86 11.56 9.52 -5.94
N ALA A 87 12.67 9.18 -6.56
CA ALA A 87 12.91 9.36 -7.98
C ALA A 87 12.62 8.04 -8.69
N HIS A 88 11.66 8.06 -9.61
CA HIS A 88 11.25 6.88 -10.38
C HIS A 88 11.82 6.88 -11.80
N ALA A 89 12.96 7.56 -12.02
CA ALA A 89 13.59 7.67 -13.34
C ALA A 89 13.99 6.31 -13.92
N VAL A 90 14.50 5.40 -13.07
CA VAL A 90 14.89 4.03 -13.50
C VAL A 90 13.71 3.19 -13.99
N THR A 91 12.50 3.56 -13.61
CA THR A 91 11.23 2.91 -13.98
C THR A 91 10.27 3.92 -14.61
N GLY A 92 10.83 4.91 -15.34
CA GLY A 92 10.06 5.97 -15.99
C GLY A 92 9.15 5.46 -17.11
N ASP A 93 9.46 4.30 -17.67
CA ASP A 93 8.68 3.54 -18.66
C ASP A 93 7.53 2.72 -18.04
N VAL A 94 7.48 2.59 -16.72
CA VAL A 94 6.43 1.86 -15.99
C VAL A 94 5.51 2.87 -15.32
N ASP A 95 4.26 2.93 -15.74
CA ASP A 95 3.27 3.81 -15.11
C ASP A 95 2.73 3.25 -13.78
N ILE A 96 1.88 4.02 -13.10
CA ILE A 96 1.31 3.65 -11.81
C ILE A 96 0.37 2.44 -11.92
N VAL A 97 -0.31 2.27 -13.04
CA VAL A 97 -1.24 1.15 -13.29
C VAL A 97 -0.44 -0.15 -13.48
N GLU A 98 0.62 -0.10 -14.29
CA GLU A 98 1.52 -1.27 -14.46
C GLU A 98 2.23 -1.61 -13.14
N THR A 99 2.60 -0.62 -12.33
CA THR A 99 3.12 -0.86 -10.99
C THR A 99 2.09 -1.58 -10.09
N ALA A 100 0.82 -1.18 -10.16
CA ALA A 100 -0.25 -1.85 -9.42
C ALA A 100 -0.50 -3.29 -9.90
N LYS A 101 -0.47 -3.52 -11.22
CA LYS A 101 -0.56 -4.87 -11.81
C LYS A 101 0.59 -5.77 -11.37
N ALA A 102 1.81 -5.23 -11.34
CA ALA A 102 2.98 -5.95 -10.84
C ALA A 102 2.83 -6.30 -9.35
N ALA A 103 2.39 -5.35 -8.51
CA ALA A 103 2.13 -5.60 -7.09
C ALA A 103 1.09 -6.72 -6.90
N ARG A 104 0.01 -6.69 -7.68
CA ARG A 104 -1.01 -7.74 -7.71
C ARG A 104 -0.43 -9.10 -8.14
N PHE A 105 0.37 -9.12 -9.20
CA PHE A 105 1.01 -10.34 -9.70
C PHE A 105 1.94 -10.96 -8.63
N PHE A 106 2.69 -10.12 -7.92
CA PHE A 106 3.53 -10.53 -6.79
C PHE A 106 2.76 -10.72 -5.47
N ARG A 107 1.40 -10.77 -5.54
CA ARG A 107 0.54 -11.15 -4.42
C ARG A 107 0.55 -10.16 -3.25
N SER A 108 0.66 -8.87 -3.53
CA SER A 108 0.30 -7.84 -2.54
C SER A 108 -1.17 -7.99 -2.17
N ASP A 109 -1.51 -7.75 -0.92
CA ASP A 109 -2.89 -7.80 -0.43
C ASP A 109 -3.66 -6.48 -0.69
N GLY A 110 -2.96 -5.45 -1.15
CA GLY A 110 -3.49 -4.16 -1.56
C GLY A 110 -2.40 -3.19 -1.96
N VAL A 111 -2.78 -2.08 -2.56
CA VAL A 111 -1.85 -1.01 -2.95
C VAL A 111 -2.26 0.33 -2.35
N ILE A 112 -1.28 1.22 -2.18
CA ILE A 112 -1.46 2.56 -1.63
C ILE A 112 -1.03 3.57 -2.67
N VAL A 113 -1.94 4.47 -3.05
CA VAL A 113 -1.67 5.64 -3.87
C VAL A 113 -1.42 6.83 -2.96
N THR A 114 -0.32 7.55 -3.16
CA THR A 114 0.04 8.74 -2.38
C THR A 114 0.04 9.98 -3.27
N GLY A 115 -0.02 11.17 -2.67
CA GLY A 115 0.26 12.42 -3.39
C GLY A 115 1.75 12.60 -3.66
N ALA A 116 2.10 13.67 -4.37
CA ALA A 116 3.48 13.99 -4.76
C ALA A 116 4.41 14.24 -3.56
N SER A 117 3.90 14.78 -2.46
CA SER A 117 4.65 15.00 -1.22
C SER A 117 3.78 14.82 0.03
N THR A 118 4.38 14.90 1.21
CA THR A 118 3.65 14.76 2.48
C THR A 118 2.56 15.82 2.60
N GLY A 119 1.34 15.37 2.90
CA GLY A 119 0.16 16.24 3.03
C GLY A 119 -0.53 16.59 1.71
N HIS A 120 0.12 16.37 0.56
CA HIS A 120 -0.54 16.56 -0.74
C HIS A 120 -1.54 15.44 -1.03
N GLU A 121 -2.63 15.82 -1.67
CA GLU A 121 -3.68 14.89 -2.08
C GLU A 121 -3.18 13.93 -3.17
N ALA A 122 -3.60 12.67 -3.09
CA ALA A 122 -3.43 11.74 -4.19
C ALA A 122 -4.26 12.21 -5.40
N SER A 123 -3.70 12.07 -6.59
CA SER A 123 -4.38 12.43 -7.83
C SER A 123 -5.66 11.59 -8.02
N PRO A 124 -6.85 12.20 -8.12
CA PRO A 124 -8.07 11.44 -8.40
C PRO A 124 -8.01 10.66 -9.72
N GLY A 125 -7.32 11.21 -10.74
CA GLY A 125 -7.13 10.54 -12.03
C GLY A 125 -6.26 9.28 -11.91
N GLU A 126 -5.14 9.36 -11.19
CA GLU A 126 -4.29 8.18 -10.92
C GLU A 126 -5.04 7.13 -10.12
N LEU A 127 -5.76 7.56 -9.08
CA LEU A 127 -6.57 6.64 -8.27
C LEU A 127 -7.61 5.91 -9.12
N GLN A 128 -8.32 6.62 -9.99
CA GLN A 128 -9.31 6.03 -10.89
C GLN A 128 -8.67 5.07 -11.89
N ALA A 129 -7.50 5.42 -12.46
CA ALA A 129 -6.76 4.54 -13.36
C ALA A 129 -6.30 3.26 -12.67
N VAL A 130 -5.80 3.35 -11.44
CA VAL A 130 -5.40 2.18 -10.65
C VAL A 130 -6.61 1.30 -10.32
N LEU A 131 -7.72 1.89 -9.87
CA LEU A 131 -8.96 1.15 -9.58
C LEU A 131 -9.48 0.39 -10.80
N ALA A 132 -9.40 0.99 -11.99
CA ALA A 132 -9.78 0.34 -13.25
C ALA A 132 -8.79 -0.76 -13.66
N GLY A 133 -7.49 -0.55 -13.44
CA GLY A 133 -6.42 -1.48 -13.84
C GLY A 133 -6.31 -2.73 -12.97
N VAL A 134 -6.71 -2.63 -11.69
CA VAL A 134 -6.67 -3.76 -10.71
C VAL A 134 -7.98 -3.84 -9.91
N PRO A 135 -9.12 -4.15 -10.56
CA PRO A 135 -10.44 -4.04 -9.94
C PRO A 135 -10.68 -5.02 -8.78
N ASP A 136 -9.88 -6.06 -8.67
CA ASP A 136 -9.94 -7.09 -7.64
C ASP A 136 -8.94 -6.87 -6.49
N LEU A 137 -8.10 -5.83 -6.57
CA LEU A 137 -7.12 -5.51 -5.54
C LEU A 137 -7.60 -4.29 -4.71
N PRO A 138 -7.56 -4.35 -3.38
CA PRO A 138 -7.83 -3.18 -2.54
C PRO A 138 -6.88 -2.03 -2.82
N VAL A 139 -7.43 -0.84 -3.05
CA VAL A 139 -6.66 0.39 -3.28
C VAL A 139 -6.93 1.38 -2.14
N LEU A 140 -5.89 1.84 -1.50
CA LEU A 140 -5.94 2.78 -0.38
C LEU A 140 -5.33 4.13 -0.79
N VAL A 141 -5.79 5.19 -0.16
CA VAL A 141 -5.19 6.53 -0.31
C VAL A 141 -4.33 6.81 0.91
N GLY A 142 -3.04 7.03 0.69
CA GLY A 142 -2.02 7.12 1.75
C GLY A 142 -1.60 8.54 2.12
N SER A 143 -2.17 9.61 1.51
CA SER A 143 -1.81 10.97 1.86
C SER A 143 -2.87 12.01 1.48
N GLY A 144 -2.88 13.15 2.18
CA GLY A 144 -3.70 14.31 1.86
C GLY A 144 -5.21 14.15 2.06
N VAL A 145 -5.67 13.08 2.71
CA VAL A 145 -7.10 12.87 2.94
C VAL A 145 -7.57 13.71 4.12
N SER A 146 -8.64 14.46 3.89
CA SER A 146 -9.30 15.33 4.87
C SER A 146 -10.82 15.12 4.85
N ALA A 147 -11.53 15.65 5.85
CA ALA A 147 -12.99 15.64 5.87
C ALA A 147 -13.58 16.36 4.64
N ALA A 148 -12.89 17.38 4.13
CA ALA A 148 -13.35 18.17 3.00
C ALA A 148 -13.32 17.38 1.66
N ASN A 149 -12.26 16.58 1.43
CA ASN A 149 -12.06 15.84 0.18
C ASN A 149 -12.47 14.36 0.25
N LEU A 150 -12.85 13.87 1.43
CA LEU A 150 -13.25 12.47 1.64
C LEU A 150 -14.39 12.04 0.70
N LYS A 151 -15.35 12.93 0.43
CA LYS A 151 -16.48 12.60 -0.44
C LYS A 151 -16.04 12.34 -1.88
N SER A 152 -15.10 13.11 -2.43
CA SER A 152 -14.60 12.92 -3.80
C SER A 152 -13.87 11.59 -3.96
N TYR A 153 -13.07 11.18 -2.97
CA TYR A 153 -12.43 9.85 -3.01
C TYR A 153 -13.45 8.70 -2.89
N ARG A 154 -14.50 8.87 -2.08
CA ARG A 154 -15.55 7.85 -1.94
C ARG A 154 -16.38 7.65 -3.21
N SER A 155 -16.59 8.69 -4.00
CA SER A 155 -17.34 8.60 -5.27
C SER A 155 -16.58 7.84 -6.37
N LEU A 156 -15.24 7.70 -6.26
CA LEU A 156 -14.42 6.96 -7.22
C LEU A 156 -14.51 5.44 -7.04
N ARG A 157 -15.18 4.95 -6.00
CA ARG A 157 -15.25 3.51 -5.69
C ARG A 157 -16.17 2.76 -6.63
N THR A 158 -15.63 1.78 -7.35
CA THR A 158 -16.38 0.68 -7.94
C THR A 158 -15.85 -0.62 -7.33
N ASN A 159 -16.70 -1.37 -6.59
CA ASN A 159 -16.44 -2.72 -6.07
C ASN A 159 -15.16 -2.93 -5.24
N THR A 160 -15.17 -2.52 -3.99
CA THR A 160 -14.12 -2.93 -3.03
C THR A 160 -14.48 -4.25 -2.37
N LYS A 161 -13.68 -5.29 -2.60
CA LYS A 161 -13.67 -6.49 -1.75
C LYS A 161 -13.11 -6.12 -0.38
N GLU A 162 -13.77 -6.56 0.67
CA GLU A 162 -13.31 -6.35 2.04
C GLU A 162 -12.08 -7.21 2.34
N PHE A 163 -11.20 -6.73 3.24
CA PHE A 163 -10.12 -7.54 3.87
C PHE A 163 -10.72 -8.62 4.80
N SER A 164 -11.81 -9.27 4.40
CA SER A 164 -12.55 -10.19 5.25
C SER A 164 -11.76 -11.45 5.63
N LYS A 165 -10.71 -11.79 4.87
CA LYS A 165 -9.87 -12.95 5.17
C LYS A 165 -8.92 -12.76 6.37
N TYR A 166 -8.73 -11.52 6.84
CA TYR A 166 -7.84 -11.19 7.97
C TYR A 166 -8.62 -10.87 9.26
N LYS A 167 -9.68 -11.60 9.51
CA LYS A 167 -10.47 -11.53 10.76
C LYS A 167 -9.85 -12.35 11.87
#